data_ddc28078bea38e250a4a299b289abde7
#
_entry.id   ddc28078bea38e250a4a299b289abde7
#
_cell.length_a   1.000
_cell.length_b   1.000
_cell.length_c   1.000
_cell.angle_alpha   90.00
_cell.angle_beta   90.00
_cell.angle_gamma   90.00
#
_symmetry.space_group_name_H-M   'P 1'
#
loop_
_entity.id
_entity.type
_entity.pdbx_description
1 polymer ?
#
loop_
_entity_poly.entity_id
_entity_poly.type
_entity_poly.pdbx_seq_one_letter_code
_entity_poly.pdbx_strand_id
1 'polypeptide(L)'
;MLKTYESERQQVAQDLIAFDHRFSRLFSGRPAKDVMDEEGINMDEFKNAFVKGNMFASGIGKPPSLSNILSLWIIYLMQLLAVDYGTSVIVAKQADGTGASNRVQSKQHLAKAIRIGQRIPSHKVLNQSDARPWHLQELLKSNGRWRVIVFPGNLTIQSNMSRYQELGAKLSRTDSFLRRLTPPGHPVDSIIEVLTVHAGPRWDIELMDLPEVFHPYSRTMGWDYWKVFVDDQSYHEGHGRAYENYGIDPNTGACVIVRPDQYVSWVGDLEDYAAMDEFFSGFMKLQGGQDGGTRIASVL
;
A
#
# COMPACT_ATOMS: atom_id res chain seq x y z
N MET A 1 12.90 12.13 -3.62
CA MET A 1 11.65 12.44 -2.91
C MET A 1 11.24 13.91 -3.00
N LEU A 2 12.11 14.90 -2.62
CA LEU A 2 11.69 16.31 -2.66
C LEU A 2 11.26 16.82 -4.04
N LYS A 3 11.83 16.28 -5.12
CA LYS A 3 11.46 16.67 -6.50
C LYS A 3 10.04 16.25 -6.93
N THR A 4 9.47 15.22 -6.29
CA THR A 4 8.10 14.77 -6.58
C THR A 4 7.07 15.43 -5.67
N TYR A 5 7.52 16.06 -4.57
CA TYR A 5 6.63 16.66 -3.59
C TYR A 5 5.77 17.77 -4.18
N GLU A 6 6.38 18.66 -4.98
CA GLU A 6 5.66 19.78 -5.59
C GLU A 6 4.56 19.28 -6.54
N SER A 7 4.90 18.41 -7.49
CA SER A 7 3.95 17.92 -8.48
C SER A 7 2.81 17.09 -7.84
N GLU A 8 3.12 16.26 -6.84
CA GLU A 8 2.12 15.46 -6.15
C GLU A 8 1.22 16.31 -5.25
N ARG A 9 1.79 17.28 -4.52
CA ARG A 9 1.04 18.11 -3.57
C ARG A 9 0.28 19.25 -4.22
N GLN A 10 0.76 19.79 -5.34
CA GLN A 10 0.08 20.83 -6.06
C GLN A 10 -1.31 20.37 -6.53
N GLN A 11 -1.39 19.18 -7.13
CA GLN A 11 -2.67 18.62 -7.57
C GLN A 11 -3.62 18.41 -6.38
N VAL A 12 -3.13 17.79 -5.29
CA VAL A 12 -3.92 17.57 -4.07
C VAL A 12 -4.42 18.88 -3.46
N ALA A 13 -3.59 19.93 -3.46
CA ALA A 13 -3.98 21.25 -2.95
C ALA A 13 -5.06 21.89 -3.82
N GLN A 14 -4.94 21.80 -5.15
CA GLN A 14 -5.96 22.31 -6.08
C GLN A 14 -7.29 21.57 -5.92
N ASP A 15 -7.25 20.24 -5.80
CA ASP A 15 -8.43 19.42 -5.58
C ASP A 15 -9.11 19.75 -4.25
N LEU A 16 -8.32 19.98 -3.19
CA LEU A 16 -8.82 20.39 -1.87
C LEU A 16 -9.50 21.77 -1.93
N ILE A 17 -8.88 22.75 -2.58
CA ILE A 17 -9.45 24.09 -2.73
C ILE A 17 -10.76 24.01 -3.53
N ALA A 18 -10.77 23.26 -4.63
CA ALA A 18 -11.97 23.08 -5.44
C ALA A 18 -13.09 22.34 -4.68
N PHE A 19 -12.73 21.41 -3.82
CA PHE A 19 -13.67 20.74 -2.92
C PHE A 19 -14.21 21.72 -1.87
N ASP A 20 -13.35 22.48 -1.18
CA ASP A 20 -13.75 23.44 -0.15
C ASP A 20 -14.71 24.51 -0.69
N HIS A 21 -14.45 25.05 -1.85
CA HIS A 21 -15.36 25.99 -2.51
C HIS A 21 -16.74 25.40 -2.78
N ARG A 22 -16.82 24.13 -3.23
CA ARG A 22 -18.10 23.45 -3.45
C ARG A 22 -18.81 23.13 -2.13
N PHE A 23 -18.04 22.66 -1.15
CA PHE A 23 -18.57 22.28 0.15
C PHE A 23 -19.09 23.50 0.91
N SER A 24 -18.36 24.62 0.95
CA SER A 24 -18.79 25.88 1.57
C SER A 24 -20.08 26.42 0.93
N ARG A 25 -20.21 26.32 -0.39
CA ARG A 25 -21.45 26.70 -1.08
C ARG A 25 -22.66 25.88 -0.63
N LEU A 26 -22.47 24.56 -0.45
CA LEU A 26 -23.52 23.64 -0.01
C LEU A 26 -23.95 23.92 1.43
N PHE A 27 -23.05 24.35 2.31
CA PHE A 27 -23.39 24.72 3.69
C PHE A 27 -23.95 26.15 3.83
N SER A 28 -23.59 27.05 2.92
CA SER A 28 -24.05 28.45 2.95
C SER A 28 -25.39 28.66 2.20
N GLY A 29 -25.81 27.69 1.41
CA GLY A 29 -27.06 27.75 0.68
C GLY A 29 -28.26 27.35 1.53
N ARG A 30 -29.45 27.84 1.19
CA ARG A 30 -30.68 27.43 1.84
C ARG A 30 -31.15 26.06 1.31
N PRO A 31 -31.82 25.24 2.16
CA PRO A 31 -32.44 24.00 1.68
C PRO A 31 -33.51 24.30 0.60
N ALA A 32 -33.61 23.47 -0.42
CA ALA A 32 -34.68 23.55 -1.40
C ALA A 32 -36.05 23.38 -0.74
N LYS A 33 -37.00 24.27 -1.03
CA LYS A 33 -38.35 24.20 -0.45
C LYS A 33 -39.21 23.13 -1.14
N ASP A 34 -38.97 22.91 -2.43
CA ASP A 34 -39.61 21.85 -3.22
C ASP A 34 -38.72 21.45 -4.41
N VAL A 35 -39.22 20.51 -5.25
CA VAL A 35 -38.49 19.96 -6.41
C VAL A 35 -38.24 21.01 -7.51
N MET A 36 -38.98 22.11 -7.48
CA MET A 36 -38.91 23.20 -8.48
C MET A 36 -38.08 24.40 -8.00
N ASP A 37 -37.50 24.34 -6.81
CA ASP A 37 -36.66 25.40 -6.24
C ASP A 37 -35.23 25.30 -6.78
N GLU A 38 -34.97 25.95 -7.92
CA GLU A 38 -33.65 25.97 -8.59
C GLU A 38 -32.54 26.67 -7.77
N GLU A 39 -32.92 27.52 -6.80
CA GLU A 39 -31.96 28.17 -5.88
C GLU A 39 -31.69 27.40 -4.61
N GLY A 40 -32.46 26.37 -4.33
CA GLY A 40 -32.32 25.52 -3.15
C GLY A 40 -31.29 24.41 -3.33
N ILE A 41 -30.68 23.97 -2.24
CA ILE A 41 -29.74 22.84 -2.23
C ILE A 41 -30.52 21.55 -2.18
N ASN A 42 -30.23 20.63 -3.11
CA ASN A 42 -30.78 19.29 -3.10
C ASN A 42 -30.06 18.46 -2.01
N MET A 43 -30.83 17.78 -1.16
CA MET A 43 -30.32 16.91 -0.08
C MET A 43 -29.43 15.78 -0.62
N ASP A 44 -29.70 15.28 -1.82
CA ASP A 44 -28.86 14.26 -2.46
C ASP A 44 -27.50 14.82 -2.90
N GLU A 45 -27.47 16.06 -3.35
CA GLU A 45 -26.21 16.75 -3.69
C GLU A 45 -25.36 17.00 -2.45
N PHE A 46 -26.00 17.43 -1.35
CA PHE A 46 -25.34 17.58 -0.05
C PHE A 46 -24.74 16.26 0.46
N LYS A 47 -25.54 15.18 0.45
CA LYS A 47 -25.13 13.85 0.85
C LYS A 47 -23.95 13.33 0.00
N ASN A 48 -24.04 13.53 -1.31
CA ASN A 48 -22.98 13.16 -2.24
C ASN A 48 -21.68 13.94 -1.99
N ALA A 49 -21.76 15.25 -1.73
CA ALA A 49 -20.59 16.06 -1.41
C ALA A 49 -19.95 15.65 -0.08
N PHE A 50 -20.75 15.31 0.94
CA PHE A 50 -20.28 14.85 2.23
C PHE A 50 -19.55 13.50 2.14
N VAL A 51 -20.13 12.53 1.42
CA VAL A 51 -19.50 11.24 1.18
C VAL A 51 -18.19 11.40 0.41
N LYS A 52 -18.16 12.27 -0.59
CA LYS A 52 -16.96 12.60 -1.37
C LYS A 52 -15.85 13.19 -0.51
N GLY A 53 -16.20 14.07 0.43
CA GLY A 53 -15.25 14.68 1.36
C GLY A 53 -14.58 13.67 2.28
N ASN A 54 -15.35 12.74 2.81
CA ASN A 54 -14.83 11.68 3.68
C ASN A 54 -13.85 10.75 2.94
N MET A 55 -14.08 10.47 1.67
CA MET A 55 -13.19 9.62 0.88
C MET A 55 -11.91 10.34 0.48
N PHE A 56 -11.99 11.62 0.13
CA PHE A 56 -10.81 12.46 -0.08
C PHE A 56 -9.93 12.49 1.18
N ALA A 57 -10.53 12.70 2.34
CA ALA A 57 -9.82 12.74 3.61
C ALA A 57 -9.19 11.39 4.01
N SER A 58 -9.85 10.26 3.68
CA SER A 58 -9.34 8.93 4.01
C SER A 58 -8.29 8.41 3.04
N GLY A 59 -8.23 8.95 1.81
CA GLY A 59 -7.36 8.43 0.73
C GLY A 59 -7.78 7.07 0.18
N ILE A 60 -8.95 6.55 0.57
CA ILE A 60 -9.45 5.22 0.16
C ILE A 60 -10.50 5.41 -0.95
N GLY A 61 -10.22 4.87 -2.14
CA GLY A 61 -11.05 5.05 -3.34
C GLY A 61 -12.23 4.09 -3.50
N LYS A 62 -12.51 3.17 -2.56
CA LYS A 62 -13.57 2.16 -2.72
C LYS A 62 -14.42 2.01 -1.45
N PRO A 63 -15.76 2.20 -1.51
CA PRO A 63 -16.64 1.85 -0.41
C PRO A 63 -16.79 0.32 -0.29
N PRO A 64 -17.15 -0.22 0.88
CA PRO A 64 -17.51 -1.61 1.03
C PRO A 64 -18.72 -1.96 0.14
N SER A 65 -18.78 -3.21 -0.27
CA SER A 65 -19.75 -3.78 -1.23
C SER A 65 -21.20 -3.43 -0.94
N LEU A 66 -21.84 -2.71 -1.86
CA LEU A 66 -23.28 -2.51 -1.93
C LEU A 66 -23.79 -3.07 -3.26
N SER A 67 -24.70 -4.01 -3.19
CA SER A 67 -25.21 -4.83 -4.30
C SER A 67 -26.35 -4.19 -5.09
N ASN A 68 -26.19 -2.97 -5.66
CA ASN A 68 -27.20 -2.39 -6.54
C ASN A 68 -26.57 -1.47 -7.61
N ILE A 69 -27.19 -1.39 -8.79
CA ILE A 69 -26.74 -0.60 -9.95
C ILE A 69 -26.55 0.89 -9.63
N LEU A 70 -27.34 1.46 -8.73
CA LEU A 70 -27.19 2.82 -8.23
C LEU A 70 -25.85 3.00 -7.47
N SER A 71 -25.39 1.96 -6.79
CA SER A 71 -24.12 1.96 -6.06
C SER A 71 -22.90 1.93 -6.99
N LEU A 72 -23.00 1.35 -8.19
CA LEU A 72 -21.91 1.36 -9.17
C LEU A 72 -21.63 2.77 -9.70
N TRP A 73 -22.66 3.60 -9.92
CA TRP A 73 -22.52 5.01 -10.30
C TRP A 73 -21.92 5.85 -9.16
N ILE A 74 -22.34 5.61 -7.94
CA ILE A 74 -21.80 6.24 -6.73
C ILE A 74 -20.32 5.82 -6.55
N ILE A 75 -20.01 4.54 -6.74
CA ILE A 75 -18.63 4.00 -6.70
C ILE A 75 -17.75 4.66 -7.77
N TYR A 76 -18.24 4.81 -8.99
CA TYR A 76 -17.50 5.46 -10.08
C TYR A 76 -17.24 6.96 -9.80
N LEU A 77 -18.23 7.68 -9.31
CA LEU A 77 -18.09 9.08 -8.87
C LEU A 77 -17.19 9.21 -7.63
N MET A 78 -17.20 8.23 -6.75
CA MET A 78 -16.38 8.19 -5.53
C MET A 78 -14.89 7.93 -5.82
N GLN A 79 -14.58 7.26 -6.91
CA GLN A 79 -13.19 7.04 -7.36
C GLN A 79 -12.50 8.32 -7.85
N LEU A 80 -13.28 9.34 -8.22
CA LEU A 80 -12.77 10.62 -8.74
C LEU A 80 -12.24 11.58 -7.66
N LEU A 81 -12.38 11.28 -6.37
CA LEU A 81 -12.09 12.23 -5.28
C LEU A 81 -11.17 11.70 -4.19
N ALA A 82 -10.82 10.41 -4.19
CA ALA A 82 -9.72 9.94 -3.37
C ALA A 82 -8.41 10.51 -3.92
N VAL A 83 -7.48 10.86 -3.04
CA VAL A 83 -6.13 11.23 -3.48
C VAL A 83 -5.56 10.06 -4.27
N ASP A 84 -5.33 10.26 -5.56
CA ASP A 84 -4.76 9.30 -6.49
C ASP A 84 -3.51 9.91 -7.11
N TYR A 85 -2.35 9.51 -6.63
CA TYR A 85 -1.08 10.01 -7.13
C TYR A 85 -0.84 9.49 -8.55
N GLY A 86 -0.47 10.40 -9.44
CA GLY A 86 -0.02 10.08 -10.79
C GLY A 86 1.32 9.37 -10.82
N THR A 87 1.75 8.94 -12.01
CA THR A 87 3.04 8.29 -12.22
C THR A 87 4.19 9.23 -11.84
N SER A 88 5.12 8.73 -11.05
CA SER A 88 6.33 9.44 -10.63
C SER A 88 7.48 8.45 -10.37
N VAL A 89 8.66 8.91 -9.99
CA VAL A 89 9.76 8.00 -9.62
C VAL A 89 9.45 7.11 -8.41
N ILE A 90 8.46 7.49 -7.60
CA ILE A 90 8.01 6.74 -6.41
C ILE A 90 6.61 6.13 -6.56
N VAL A 91 5.98 6.27 -7.72
CA VAL A 91 4.67 5.66 -8.07
C VAL A 91 4.77 5.12 -9.49
N ALA A 92 4.81 3.80 -9.63
CA ALA A 92 4.93 3.11 -10.91
C ALA A 92 3.55 2.74 -11.48
N LYS A 93 2.73 3.75 -11.79
CA LYS A 93 1.44 3.56 -12.45
C LYS A 93 1.65 3.34 -13.95
N GLN A 94 0.78 2.57 -14.61
CA GLN A 94 0.82 2.48 -16.07
C GLN A 94 0.63 3.85 -16.70
N ALA A 95 1.38 4.13 -17.79
CA ALA A 95 1.41 5.44 -18.43
C ALA A 95 0.01 5.90 -18.85
N ASP A 96 -0.45 6.99 -18.27
CA ASP A 96 -1.76 7.63 -18.54
C ASP A 96 -1.67 8.64 -19.71
N GLY A 97 -0.68 8.53 -20.58
CA GLY A 97 -0.47 9.50 -21.67
C GLY A 97 0.09 10.87 -21.23
N THR A 98 0.38 11.07 -19.95
CA THR A 98 0.87 12.35 -19.38
C THR A 98 2.37 12.58 -19.56
N GLY A 99 3.08 11.69 -20.25
CA GLY A 99 4.54 11.79 -20.48
C GLY A 99 5.41 11.45 -19.28
N ALA A 100 4.85 11.29 -18.08
CA ALA A 100 5.59 10.81 -16.92
C ALA A 100 5.72 9.29 -17.00
N SER A 101 6.95 8.76 -16.95
CA SER A 101 7.21 7.33 -16.94
C SER A 101 7.98 6.93 -15.68
N ASN A 102 7.65 5.79 -15.11
CA ASN A 102 8.52 5.11 -14.15
C ASN A 102 9.45 4.15 -14.91
N ARG A 103 10.63 3.85 -14.35
CA ARG A 103 11.58 2.92 -14.95
C ARG A 103 11.06 1.50 -14.94
N VAL A 104 10.25 1.15 -13.96
CA VAL A 104 9.66 -0.19 -13.81
C VAL A 104 8.19 -0.19 -14.14
N GLN A 105 7.73 -1.28 -14.73
CA GLN A 105 6.32 -1.51 -14.99
C GLN A 105 5.67 -2.25 -13.83
N SER A 106 4.43 -1.92 -13.56
CA SER A 106 3.61 -2.62 -12.57
C SER A 106 2.65 -3.61 -13.22
N LYS A 107 2.35 -4.67 -12.49
CA LYS A 107 1.40 -5.72 -12.88
C LYS A 107 0.09 -5.58 -12.08
N GLN A 108 -0.64 -4.48 -12.30
CA GLN A 108 -1.86 -4.13 -11.56
C GLN A 108 -2.90 -5.27 -11.54
N HIS A 109 -2.92 -6.13 -12.55
CA HIS A 109 -3.85 -7.24 -12.68
C HIS A 109 -3.67 -8.33 -11.61
N LEU A 110 -2.49 -8.41 -10.95
CA LEU A 110 -2.21 -9.37 -9.88
C LEU A 110 -2.89 -9.00 -8.55
N ALA A 111 -3.24 -7.72 -8.35
CA ALA A 111 -3.93 -7.23 -7.17
C ALA A 111 -4.98 -6.20 -7.57
N LYS A 112 -6.12 -6.68 -8.08
CA LYS A 112 -7.12 -5.85 -8.79
C LYS A 112 -7.76 -4.76 -7.94
N ALA A 113 -7.88 -4.98 -6.62
CA ALA A 113 -8.48 -4.03 -5.70
C ALA A 113 -7.43 -3.18 -4.94
N ILE A 114 -6.13 -3.47 -5.06
CA ILE A 114 -5.03 -2.65 -4.56
C ILE A 114 -4.59 -1.72 -5.70
N ARG A 115 -5.04 -0.46 -5.67
CA ARG A 115 -4.76 0.50 -6.76
C ARG A 115 -3.47 1.25 -6.51
N ILE A 116 -2.59 1.26 -7.52
CA ILE A 116 -1.35 2.05 -7.50
C ILE A 116 -1.70 3.55 -7.51
N GLY A 117 -1.03 4.33 -6.66
CA GLY A 117 -1.32 5.76 -6.45
C GLY A 117 -2.37 6.02 -5.37
N GLN A 118 -3.11 5.01 -4.92
CA GLN A 118 -4.12 5.13 -3.86
C GLN A 118 -3.61 4.50 -2.55
N ARG A 119 -4.24 4.87 -1.45
CA ARG A 119 -3.97 4.28 -0.14
C ARG A 119 -4.43 2.82 -0.14
N ILE A 120 -3.58 1.92 0.41
CA ILE A 120 -3.92 0.49 0.48
C ILE A 120 -5.17 0.28 1.32
N PRO A 121 -6.19 -0.47 0.83
CA PRO A 121 -7.36 -0.81 1.64
C PRO A 121 -6.97 -1.66 2.86
N SER A 122 -7.72 -1.53 3.95
CA SER A 122 -7.47 -2.30 5.17
C SER A 122 -8.40 -3.50 5.23
N HIS A 123 -7.83 -4.70 5.22
CA HIS A 123 -8.54 -5.94 5.48
C HIS A 123 -7.90 -6.67 6.65
N LYS A 124 -8.73 -7.49 7.33
CA LYS A 124 -8.31 -8.24 8.50
C LYS A 124 -7.43 -9.42 8.08
N VAL A 125 -6.32 -9.60 8.79
CA VAL A 125 -5.38 -10.71 8.69
C VAL A 125 -5.06 -11.22 10.09
N LEU A 126 -4.62 -12.47 10.23
CA LEU A 126 -4.21 -13.02 11.52
C LEU A 126 -2.68 -13.05 11.61
N ASN A 127 -2.14 -12.74 12.77
CA ASN A 127 -0.73 -12.98 13.02
C ASN A 127 -0.46 -14.51 13.03
N GLN A 128 0.60 -14.94 12.33
CA GLN A 128 0.92 -16.35 12.19
C GLN A 128 1.20 -17.02 13.54
N SER A 129 1.86 -16.32 14.46
CA SER A 129 2.32 -16.92 15.72
C SER A 129 1.23 -17.07 16.78
N ASP A 130 0.35 -16.07 16.95
CA ASP A 130 -0.63 -16.02 18.04
C ASP A 130 -2.10 -16.00 17.59
N ALA A 131 -2.35 -16.02 16.27
CA ALA A 131 -3.69 -15.95 15.67
C ALA A 131 -4.48 -14.66 15.98
N ARG A 132 -3.83 -13.63 16.50
CA ARG A 132 -4.49 -12.36 16.80
C ARG A 132 -4.89 -11.66 15.50
N PRO A 133 -6.15 -11.22 15.37
CA PRO A 133 -6.61 -10.47 14.20
C PRO A 133 -6.08 -9.03 14.23
N TRP A 134 -5.66 -8.55 13.06
CA TRP A 134 -5.18 -7.20 12.81
C TRP A 134 -5.76 -6.65 11.52
N HIS A 135 -6.09 -5.39 11.49
CA HIS A 135 -6.28 -4.70 10.23
C HIS A 135 -4.93 -4.38 9.59
N LEU A 136 -4.74 -4.72 8.32
CA LEU A 136 -3.44 -4.58 7.67
C LEU A 136 -2.84 -3.17 7.80
N GLN A 137 -3.67 -2.12 7.72
CA GLN A 137 -3.20 -0.74 7.87
C GLN A 137 -2.62 -0.43 9.27
N GLU A 138 -3.06 -1.11 10.32
CA GLU A 138 -2.53 -0.93 11.68
C GLU A 138 -1.08 -1.41 11.80
N LEU A 139 -0.67 -2.35 10.93
CA LEU A 139 0.69 -2.84 10.83
C LEU A 139 1.62 -1.86 10.10
N LEU A 140 1.06 -1.00 9.24
CA LEU A 140 1.79 -0.03 8.43
C LEU A 140 2.00 1.28 9.19
N LYS A 141 2.80 1.24 10.25
CA LYS A 141 3.07 2.40 11.12
C LYS A 141 3.76 3.54 10.37
N SER A 142 3.41 4.79 10.67
CA SER A 142 4.04 6.01 10.13
C SER A 142 5.41 6.26 10.76
N ASN A 143 6.37 5.40 10.48
CA ASN A 143 7.74 5.42 11.02
C ASN A 143 8.81 5.70 9.94
N GLY A 144 8.39 6.18 8.77
CA GLY A 144 9.29 6.48 7.66
C GLY A 144 9.73 5.28 6.82
N ARG A 145 9.40 4.05 7.21
CA ARG A 145 9.77 2.84 6.47
C ARG A 145 8.91 2.66 5.23
N TRP A 146 9.53 2.20 4.16
CA TRP A 146 8.84 1.57 3.03
C TRP A 146 8.43 0.16 3.39
N ARG A 147 7.42 -0.38 2.75
CA ARG A 147 6.98 -1.76 2.94
C ARG A 147 6.96 -2.50 1.62
N VAL A 148 7.47 -3.71 1.65
CA VAL A 148 7.22 -4.73 0.63
C VAL A 148 6.28 -5.73 1.26
N ILE A 149 5.02 -5.73 0.84
CA ILE A 149 4.03 -6.71 1.32
C ILE A 149 4.02 -7.85 0.31
N VAL A 150 4.42 -9.02 0.77
CA VAL A 150 4.47 -10.24 -0.03
C VAL A 150 3.20 -11.04 0.25
N PHE A 151 2.44 -11.29 -0.80
CA PHE A 151 1.31 -12.21 -0.81
C PHE A 151 1.72 -13.47 -1.57
N PRO A 152 2.37 -14.46 -0.91
CA PRO A 152 2.96 -15.60 -1.62
C PRO A 152 1.92 -16.63 -2.09
N GLY A 153 0.65 -16.41 -1.79
CA GLY A 153 -0.40 -17.38 -2.05
C GLY A 153 -0.52 -18.42 -0.93
N ASN A 154 -1.12 -19.56 -1.28
CA ASN A 154 -1.24 -20.68 -0.35
C ASN A 154 0.10 -21.42 -0.25
N LEU A 155 0.78 -21.28 0.88
CA LEU A 155 2.11 -21.88 1.13
C LEU A 155 2.08 -23.39 1.38
N THR A 156 0.91 -24.02 1.52
CA THR A 156 0.80 -25.49 1.52
C THR A 156 1.02 -26.08 0.12
N ILE A 157 0.92 -25.24 -0.93
CA ILE A 157 1.20 -25.61 -2.29
C ILE A 157 2.72 -25.49 -2.54
N GLN A 158 3.37 -26.59 -2.87
CA GLN A 158 4.82 -26.66 -3.03
C GLN A 158 5.40 -25.63 -4.01
N SER A 159 4.71 -25.34 -5.12
CA SER A 159 5.15 -24.34 -6.08
C SER A 159 5.19 -22.92 -5.46
N ASN A 160 4.19 -22.56 -4.67
CA ASN A 160 4.14 -21.26 -4.00
C ASN A 160 5.22 -21.16 -2.93
N MET A 161 5.41 -22.21 -2.13
CA MET A 161 6.48 -22.29 -1.15
C MET A 161 7.86 -22.14 -1.81
N SER A 162 8.10 -22.83 -2.93
CA SER A 162 9.38 -22.72 -3.65
C SER A 162 9.64 -21.30 -4.18
N ARG A 163 8.63 -20.63 -4.74
CA ARG A 163 8.73 -19.24 -5.22
C ARG A 163 9.00 -18.28 -4.05
N TYR A 164 8.34 -18.49 -2.92
CA TYR A 164 8.54 -17.69 -1.71
C TYR A 164 9.95 -17.88 -1.13
N GLN A 165 10.45 -19.11 -1.08
CA GLN A 165 11.82 -19.43 -0.66
C GLN A 165 12.85 -18.80 -1.61
N GLU A 166 12.63 -18.83 -2.93
CA GLU A 166 13.50 -18.19 -3.91
C GLU A 166 13.56 -16.67 -3.73
N LEU A 167 12.41 -16.02 -3.52
CA LEU A 167 12.37 -14.61 -3.19
C LEU A 167 13.12 -14.32 -1.89
N GLY A 168 12.92 -15.12 -0.84
CA GLY A 168 13.64 -15.03 0.43
C GLY A 168 15.15 -15.15 0.25
N ALA A 169 15.61 -16.08 -0.57
CA ALA A 169 17.03 -16.25 -0.88
C ALA A 169 17.62 -15.01 -1.58
N LYS A 170 16.89 -14.44 -2.55
CA LYS A 170 17.31 -13.19 -3.24
C LYS A 170 17.39 -11.99 -2.29
N LEU A 171 16.37 -11.83 -1.42
CA LEU A 171 16.33 -10.74 -0.43
C LEU A 171 17.40 -10.87 0.66
N SER A 172 17.83 -12.09 0.99
CA SER A 172 18.86 -12.38 2.01
C SER A 172 20.29 -12.09 1.55
N ARG A 173 20.53 -11.97 0.24
CA ARG A 173 21.86 -11.72 -0.33
C ARG A 173 22.48 -10.44 0.23
N THR A 174 23.79 -10.43 0.35
CA THR A 174 24.56 -9.24 0.81
C THR A 174 24.44 -8.06 -0.15
N ASP A 175 24.25 -8.34 -1.45
CA ASP A 175 24.05 -7.35 -2.51
C ASP A 175 22.58 -7.02 -2.77
N SER A 176 21.65 -7.53 -1.96
CA SER A 176 20.22 -7.22 -2.09
C SER A 176 19.93 -5.73 -1.81
N PHE A 177 18.87 -5.20 -2.41
CA PHE A 177 18.45 -3.83 -2.15
C PHE A 177 18.11 -3.58 -0.67
N LEU A 178 17.61 -4.58 0.06
CA LEU A 178 17.39 -4.48 1.50
C LEU A 178 18.69 -4.14 2.24
N ARG A 179 19.76 -4.90 1.95
CA ARG A 179 21.07 -4.73 2.61
C ARG A 179 21.78 -3.46 2.15
N ARG A 180 21.79 -3.17 0.84
CA ARG A 180 22.45 -1.99 0.28
C ARG A 180 21.84 -0.68 0.74
N LEU A 181 20.53 -0.65 1.00
CA LEU A 181 19.80 0.55 1.42
C LEU A 181 19.70 0.68 2.94
N THR A 182 20.09 -0.35 3.69
CA THR A 182 20.15 -0.30 5.16
C THR A 182 21.44 0.39 5.62
N PRO A 183 21.36 1.40 6.51
CA PRO A 183 22.55 2.02 7.07
C PRO A 183 23.38 1.02 7.87
N PRO A 184 24.73 1.14 7.88
CA PRO A 184 25.60 0.27 8.67
C PRO A 184 25.21 0.26 10.15
N GLY A 185 25.15 -0.93 10.74
CA GLY A 185 24.80 -1.11 12.16
C GLY A 185 23.30 -1.05 12.49
N HIS A 186 22.45 -0.79 11.51
CA HIS A 186 20.99 -0.81 11.69
C HIS A 186 20.38 -2.17 11.31
N PRO A 187 19.21 -2.52 11.87
CA PRO A 187 18.44 -3.70 11.44
C PRO A 187 18.10 -3.64 9.94
N VAL A 188 18.05 -4.80 9.29
CA VAL A 188 17.82 -4.92 7.86
C VAL A 188 16.47 -4.32 7.41
N ASP A 189 15.51 -4.28 8.30
CA ASP A 189 14.16 -3.74 8.09
C ASP A 189 14.01 -2.26 8.51
N SER A 190 15.11 -1.56 8.79
CA SER A 190 15.07 -0.17 9.28
C SER A 190 14.60 0.84 8.24
N ILE A 191 14.81 0.58 6.95
CA ILE A 191 14.41 1.44 5.83
C ILE A 191 13.28 0.81 5.02
N ILE A 192 13.41 -0.48 4.70
CA ILE A 192 12.42 -1.25 3.95
C ILE A 192 12.02 -2.44 4.80
N GLU A 193 10.77 -2.46 5.22
CA GLU A 193 10.18 -3.54 6.01
C GLU A 193 9.49 -4.52 5.07
N VAL A 194 9.75 -5.81 5.25
CA VAL A 194 9.05 -6.86 4.49
C VAL A 194 7.99 -7.47 5.39
N LEU A 195 6.76 -7.51 4.91
CA LEU A 195 5.62 -8.15 5.56
C LEU A 195 5.10 -9.27 4.65
N THR A 196 4.72 -10.38 5.23
CA THR A 196 4.11 -11.50 4.51
C THR A 196 2.66 -11.66 4.94
N VAL A 197 1.76 -11.87 3.96
CA VAL A 197 0.38 -12.30 4.20
C VAL A 197 0.14 -13.51 3.31
N HIS A 198 0.21 -14.72 3.87
CA HIS A 198 -0.04 -15.95 3.10
C HIS A 198 -1.51 -16.37 3.16
N ALA A 199 -1.92 -17.20 2.21
CA ALA A 199 -3.21 -17.88 2.22
C ALA A 199 -3.03 -19.36 2.67
N GLY A 200 -4.10 -19.96 3.07
CA GLY A 200 -4.13 -21.33 3.54
C GLY A 200 -4.26 -21.46 5.05
N PRO A 201 -4.44 -22.69 5.55
CA PRO A 201 -4.63 -22.91 6.98
C PRO A 201 -3.38 -22.51 7.78
N ARG A 202 -3.57 -21.76 8.84
CA ARG A 202 -2.48 -21.28 9.72
C ARG A 202 -1.68 -22.44 10.33
N TRP A 203 -2.37 -23.51 10.67
CA TRP A 203 -1.78 -24.67 11.36
C TRP A 203 -0.85 -25.54 10.48
N ASP A 204 -0.93 -25.39 9.16
CA ASP A 204 -0.16 -26.19 8.22
C ASP A 204 1.20 -25.55 7.87
N ILE A 205 1.47 -24.33 8.39
CA ILE A 205 2.70 -23.58 8.13
C ILE A 205 3.38 -23.24 9.44
N GLU A 206 4.60 -23.75 9.62
CA GLU A 206 5.44 -23.40 10.77
C GLU A 206 6.27 -22.14 10.44
N LEU A 207 6.24 -21.15 11.33
CA LEU A 207 6.94 -19.87 11.12
C LEU A 207 8.45 -20.08 10.89
N MET A 208 9.04 -21.01 11.63
CA MET A 208 10.48 -21.28 11.58
C MET A 208 10.95 -22.02 10.32
N ASP A 209 10.02 -22.57 9.54
CA ASP A 209 10.32 -23.17 8.23
C ASP A 209 10.39 -22.14 7.11
N LEU A 210 9.97 -20.90 7.39
CA LEU A 210 10.01 -19.79 6.44
C LEU A 210 11.41 -19.14 6.43
N PRO A 211 11.83 -18.54 5.29
CA PRO A 211 13.10 -17.83 5.22
C PRO A 211 13.24 -16.72 6.26
N GLU A 212 14.39 -16.67 6.95
CA GLU A 212 14.67 -15.73 8.05
C GLU A 212 14.43 -14.26 7.68
N VAL A 213 14.63 -13.88 6.42
CA VAL A 213 14.42 -12.49 5.97
C VAL A 213 12.99 -12.00 6.19
N PHE A 214 12.01 -12.90 6.26
CA PHE A 214 10.61 -12.57 6.49
C PHE A 214 10.20 -12.53 7.96
N HIS A 215 11.05 -13.00 8.87
CA HIS A 215 10.89 -12.91 10.34
C HIS A 215 12.27 -12.78 10.99
N PRO A 216 12.97 -11.65 10.78
CA PRO A 216 14.39 -11.53 11.11
C PRO A 216 14.66 -11.73 12.60
N TYR A 217 15.80 -12.32 12.90
CA TYR A 217 16.29 -12.49 14.26
C TYR A 217 17.09 -11.28 14.73
N SER A 218 16.82 -10.82 15.93
CA SER A 218 17.59 -9.78 16.62
C SER A 218 18.18 -10.36 17.92
N ARG A 219 19.45 -10.09 18.20
CA ARG A 219 20.08 -10.52 19.46
C ARG A 219 19.37 -9.92 20.70
N THR A 220 18.74 -8.78 20.56
CA THR A 220 18.10 -8.05 21.65
C THR A 220 16.65 -8.48 21.86
N MET A 221 15.92 -8.70 20.75
CA MET A 221 14.47 -8.92 20.78
C MET A 221 14.06 -10.36 20.44
N GLY A 222 15.00 -11.19 19.96
CA GLY A 222 14.70 -12.53 19.44
C GLY A 222 14.13 -12.47 18.02
N TRP A 223 13.30 -13.44 17.66
CA TRP A 223 12.60 -13.51 16.38
C TRP A 223 11.50 -12.47 16.30
N ASP A 224 11.36 -11.83 15.12
CA ASP A 224 10.27 -10.88 14.88
C ASP A 224 9.01 -11.61 14.43
N TYR A 225 8.11 -11.86 15.37
CA TYR A 225 6.82 -12.51 15.15
C TYR A 225 5.76 -11.59 14.50
N TRP A 226 6.10 -10.34 14.20
CA TRP A 226 5.18 -9.34 13.67
C TRP A 226 5.34 -9.08 12.17
N LYS A 227 5.92 -10.03 11.45
CA LYS A 227 6.20 -9.90 10.02
C LYS A 227 5.41 -10.85 9.14
N VAL A 228 4.89 -11.95 9.71
CA VAL A 228 4.16 -12.98 8.97
C VAL A 228 2.74 -13.07 9.48
N PHE A 229 1.82 -12.94 8.54
CA PHE A 229 0.38 -12.97 8.74
C PHE A 229 -0.26 -13.96 7.78
N VAL A 230 -1.49 -14.36 8.09
CA VAL A 230 -2.28 -15.31 7.29
C VAL A 230 -3.69 -14.78 7.06
N ASP A 231 -4.21 -15.03 5.87
CA ASP A 231 -5.62 -14.82 5.53
C ASP A 231 -6.42 -16.06 5.91
N ASP A 232 -6.76 -16.18 7.19
CA ASP A 232 -7.48 -17.32 7.77
C ASP A 232 -8.60 -16.84 8.70
N GLN A 233 -9.38 -17.77 9.21
CA GLN A 233 -10.52 -17.50 10.07
C GLN A 233 -10.10 -17.24 11.51
N SER A 234 -10.46 -16.07 12.05
CA SER A 234 -10.35 -15.78 13.48
C SER A 234 -11.46 -16.47 14.26
N TYR A 235 -11.13 -16.98 15.45
CA TYR A 235 -12.10 -17.62 16.34
C TYR A 235 -13.27 -16.71 16.72
N HIS A 236 -13.02 -15.44 17.01
CA HIS A 236 -14.04 -14.50 17.47
C HIS A 236 -14.56 -13.55 16.38
N GLU A 237 -13.75 -13.25 15.37
CA GLU A 237 -14.03 -12.16 14.43
C GLU A 237 -14.28 -12.61 12.99
N GLY A 238 -14.32 -13.93 12.77
CA GLY A 238 -14.54 -14.52 11.45
C GLY A 238 -13.35 -14.33 10.51
N HIS A 239 -13.59 -14.51 9.22
CA HIS A 239 -12.58 -14.46 8.17
C HIS A 239 -12.51 -13.08 7.51
N GLY A 240 -11.30 -12.49 7.44
CA GLY A 240 -11.08 -11.19 6.79
C GLY A 240 -11.15 -11.22 5.28
N ARG A 241 -10.92 -12.39 4.66
CA ARG A 241 -10.90 -12.63 3.21
C ARG A 241 -10.00 -11.63 2.48
N ALA A 242 -8.79 -11.45 3.01
CA ALA A 242 -7.87 -10.43 2.50
C ALA A 242 -7.53 -10.68 1.02
N TYR A 243 -7.21 -11.91 0.62
CA TYR A 243 -6.91 -12.25 -0.77
C TYR A 243 -8.07 -11.95 -1.72
N GLU A 244 -9.28 -12.38 -1.36
CA GLU A 244 -10.49 -12.11 -2.14
C GLU A 244 -10.74 -10.60 -2.27
N ASN A 245 -10.67 -9.87 -1.15
CA ASN A 245 -10.94 -8.44 -1.10
C ASN A 245 -9.86 -7.60 -1.80
N TYR A 246 -8.60 -8.04 -1.81
CA TYR A 246 -7.52 -7.41 -2.59
C TYR A 246 -7.54 -7.81 -4.06
N GLY A 247 -8.32 -8.83 -4.44
CA GLY A 247 -8.38 -9.36 -5.78
C GLY A 247 -7.06 -10.03 -6.19
N ILE A 248 -6.42 -10.74 -5.24
CA ILE A 248 -5.19 -11.51 -5.42
C ILE A 248 -5.56 -12.99 -5.53
N ASP A 249 -5.04 -13.67 -6.55
CA ASP A 249 -5.21 -15.13 -6.69
C ASP A 249 -4.28 -15.86 -5.70
N PRO A 250 -4.81 -16.70 -4.79
CA PRO A 250 -4.00 -17.45 -3.84
C PRO A 250 -3.09 -18.52 -4.49
N ASN A 251 -3.23 -18.81 -5.79
CA ASN A 251 -2.34 -19.71 -6.51
C ASN A 251 -1.11 -19.00 -7.08
N THR A 252 -1.22 -17.72 -7.40
CA THR A 252 -0.13 -16.94 -8.01
C THR A 252 0.49 -15.95 -7.03
N GLY A 253 -0.30 -15.35 -6.16
CA GLY A 253 0.17 -14.33 -5.25
C GLY A 253 0.49 -12.99 -5.91
N ALA A 254 1.13 -12.09 -5.16
CA ALA A 254 1.60 -10.79 -5.62
C ALA A 254 2.60 -10.18 -4.63
N CYS A 255 3.43 -9.24 -5.09
CA CYS A 255 4.21 -8.34 -4.25
C CYS A 255 3.68 -6.91 -4.41
N VAL A 256 3.55 -6.19 -3.30
CA VAL A 256 3.05 -4.81 -3.28
C VAL A 256 4.05 -3.91 -2.55
N ILE A 257 4.52 -2.86 -3.20
CA ILE A 257 5.36 -1.84 -2.54
C ILE A 257 4.45 -0.72 -2.06
N VAL A 258 4.54 -0.41 -0.77
CA VAL A 258 3.75 0.61 -0.10
C VAL A 258 4.67 1.67 0.51
N ARG A 259 4.33 2.93 0.29
CA ARG A 259 5.04 4.10 0.82
C ARG A 259 4.85 4.22 2.35
N PRO A 260 5.71 5.02 3.03
CA PRO A 260 5.54 5.30 4.47
C PRO A 260 4.20 5.92 4.86
N ASP A 261 3.53 6.60 3.91
CA ASP A 261 2.20 7.20 4.06
C ASP A 261 1.05 6.25 3.67
N GLN A 262 1.35 4.96 3.49
CA GLN A 262 0.41 3.88 3.16
C GLN A 262 -0.15 3.92 1.72
N TYR A 263 0.43 4.74 0.82
CA TYR A 263 0.06 4.75 -0.59
C TYR A 263 0.82 3.66 -1.36
N VAL A 264 0.10 3.02 -2.28
CA VAL A 264 0.66 1.94 -3.12
C VAL A 264 1.52 2.53 -4.22
N SER A 265 2.73 2.05 -4.35
CA SER A 265 3.71 2.53 -5.32
C SER A 265 3.89 1.59 -6.50
N TRP A 266 3.80 0.29 -6.29
CA TRP A 266 4.08 -0.71 -7.29
C TRP A 266 3.39 -2.04 -6.93
N VAL A 267 3.02 -2.80 -7.94
CA VAL A 267 2.49 -4.18 -7.84
C VAL A 267 3.23 -5.05 -8.85
N GLY A 268 3.67 -6.21 -8.43
CA GLY A 268 4.33 -7.18 -9.29
C GLY A 268 4.25 -8.60 -8.76
N ASP A 269 5.01 -9.49 -9.38
CA ASP A 269 5.09 -10.89 -9.04
C ASP A 269 6.22 -11.17 -8.02
N LEU A 270 6.22 -12.36 -7.41
CA LEU A 270 7.30 -12.79 -6.52
C LEU A 270 8.64 -12.90 -7.27
N GLU A 271 8.61 -13.25 -8.55
CA GLU A 271 9.80 -13.35 -9.43
C GLU A 271 10.37 -11.98 -9.83
N ASP A 272 9.62 -10.90 -9.67
CA ASP A 272 10.00 -9.55 -10.11
C ASP A 272 11.01 -8.87 -9.15
N TYR A 273 11.91 -9.63 -8.53
CA TYR A 273 12.94 -9.08 -7.64
C TYR A 273 13.77 -7.98 -8.31
N ALA A 274 14.15 -8.17 -9.58
CA ALA A 274 14.93 -7.19 -10.32
C ALA A 274 14.16 -5.86 -10.51
N ALA A 275 12.85 -5.92 -10.74
CA ALA A 275 12.01 -4.74 -10.84
C ALA A 275 11.87 -4.01 -9.49
N MET A 276 11.77 -4.75 -8.37
CA MET A 276 11.79 -4.14 -7.03
C MET A 276 13.11 -3.44 -6.74
N ASP A 277 14.23 -4.08 -7.08
CA ASP A 277 15.57 -3.49 -6.94
C ASP A 277 15.74 -2.22 -7.78
N GLU A 278 15.34 -2.26 -9.04
CA GLU A 278 15.35 -1.09 -9.93
C GLU A 278 14.46 0.03 -9.44
N PHE A 279 13.26 -0.31 -8.92
CA PHE A 279 12.33 0.66 -8.34
C PHE A 279 12.99 1.44 -7.20
N PHE A 280 13.51 0.76 -6.18
CA PHE A 280 14.14 1.42 -5.03
C PHE A 280 15.43 2.15 -5.41
N SER A 281 16.24 1.60 -6.29
CA SER A 281 17.47 2.22 -6.81
C SER A 281 17.19 3.50 -7.61
N GLY A 282 15.97 3.67 -8.12
CA GLY A 282 15.56 4.85 -8.88
C GLY A 282 15.50 6.14 -8.05
N PHE A 283 15.31 6.06 -6.73
CA PHE A 283 15.16 7.23 -5.86
C PHE A 283 15.88 7.13 -4.50
N MET A 284 16.26 5.96 -4.05
CA MET A 284 17.01 5.78 -2.81
C MET A 284 18.52 5.87 -3.05
N LYS A 285 19.25 6.43 -2.07
CA LYS A 285 20.71 6.46 -2.09
C LYS A 285 21.25 5.26 -1.31
N LEU A 286 22.32 4.67 -1.85
CA LEU A 286 23.08 3.63 -1.16
C LEU A 286 23.62 4.14 0.18
N GLN A 287 23.50 3.32 1.22
CA GLN A 287 23.98 3.63 2.56
C GLN A 287 25.30 2.88 2.77
N GLY A 288 26.43 3.48 2.47
CA GLY A 288 27.73 2.81 2.67
C GLY A 288 28.81 3.14 1.64
N GLY A 289 28.50 3.97 0.64
CA GLY A 289 29.54 4.59 -0.18
C GLY A 289 30.18 5.75 0.60
N GLN A 290 31.48 5.69 0.87
CA GLN A 290 32.25 6.88 1.17
C GLN A 290 32.21 7.78 -0.08
N ASP A 291 31.21 8.65 -0.20
CA ASP A 291 31.37 9.85 -1.00
C ASP A 291 32.36 10.76 -0.25
N GLY A 292 33.64 10.69 -0.67
CA GLY A 292 34.60 11.70 -0.33
C GLY A 292 34.14 13.03 -0.92
N GLY A 293 33.58 13.91 -0.09
CA GLY A 293 33.22 15.23 -0.59
C GLY A 293 32.44 16.05 0.42
N THR A 294 33.15 16.84 1.20
CA THR A 294 32.75 18.12 1.82
C THR A 294 31.71 18.07 2.95
N ARG A 295 32.20 17.91 4.16
CA ARG A 295 31.58 18.44 5.37
C ARG A 295 31.31 19.94 5.14
N ILE A 296 30.03 20.30 4.93
CA ILE A 296 29.62 21.68 5.19
C ILE A 296 29.54 21.78 6.71
N ALA A 297 30.52 22.50 7.26
CA ALA A 297 30.54 22.87 8.65
C ALA A 297 29.24 23.60 8.99
N SER A 298 28.55 23.10 10.02
CA SER A 298 27.52 23.83 10.72
C SER A 298 28.12 25.10 11.30
N VAL A 299 27.66 26.24 10.84
CA VAL A 299 27.82 27.51 11.56
C VAL A 299 26.44 27.92 12.03
N LEU A 300 26.32 27.89 13.38
CA LEU A 300 25.34 28.56 14.27
C LEU A 300 23.87 28.47 13.94
#